data_4989352e454c020d04f43ba9cfac1ef2
#
_entry.id   4989352e454c020d04f43ba9cfac1ef2
#
_cell.length_a   1.000
_cell.length_b   1.000
_cell.length_c   1.000
_cell.angle_alpha   90.00
_cell.angle_beta   90.00
_cell.angle_gamma   90.00
#
_symmetry.space_group_name_H-M   'P 1'
#
loop_
_entity.id
_entity.type
_entity.pdbx_description
1 polymer ?
#
loop_
_entity_poly.entity_id
_entity_poly.type
_entity_poly.pdbx_seq_one_letter_code
_entity_poly.pdbx_strand_id
1 'polypeptide(L)'
;MSSMTNNQSAETYIANGLEFNTSDIEITAPKVNKVGGKSSNILYRPTKKGLYLNMKVPMLTWGANIFKDPQSGKETYDMAIQFPRKEYSTPETDVLLKKFQELEQFIKTEAIKNSMAWFNKKTMTPEVIEALWTPMLKYTKDPQTGEPDMTKAPTLKVKLPCWDGKFNCEIYDPSQQMLYPSDNGIITPVELIPKGINIVAIIQCGGLWFANGKFGCTWRLFQAVVQSKPSMKGKCLISMSSGDKTALASGMNKSVEQSEQDVGGLVVEDDSDNEEESTAPAQAAPAQAPAQAAPAPAAAPAAPAAPAAAAAEAPAEADDN
;
A
#
# COMPACT_ATOMS: atom_id res chain seq x y z
N MET A 1 30.80 -22.72 15.34
CA MET A 1 30.46 -21.69 16.35
C MET A 1 30.48 -20.25 15.76
N SER A 2 30.21 -20.05 14.46
CA SER A 2 30.39 -18.73 13.80
C SER A 2 29.08 -18.07 13.30
N SER A 3 27.92 -18.66 13.58
CA SER A 3 26.63 -18.12 13.07
C SER A 3 25.84 -17.25 14.09
N MET A 4 26.24 -17.22 15.36
CA MET A 4 25.51 -16.45 16.38
C MET A 4 25.90 -14.96 16.46
N THR A 5 27.07 -14.58 15.99
CA THR A 5 27.56 -13.19 16.07
C THR A 5 27.00 -12.28 14.98
N ASN A 6 26.53 -12.83 13.87
CA ASN A 6 25.99 -12.01 12.78
C ASN A 6 24.52 -11.57 13.00
N ASN A 7 23.76 -12.30 13.82
CA ASN A 7 22.35 -11.97 14.07
C ASN A 7 22.20 -10.80 15.07
N GLN A 8 23.07 -10.69 16.07
CA GLN A 8 23.02 -9.58 17.04
C GLN A 8 23.34 -8.21 16.42
N SER A 9 24.19 -8.15 15.41
CA SER A 9 24.48 -6.88 14.71
C SER A 9 23.37 -6.42 13.79
N ALA A 10 22.57 -7.32 13.22
CA ALA A 10 21.44 -6.99 12.37
C ALA A 10 20.23 -6.50 13.19
N GLU A 11 19.97 -7.07 14.35
CA GLU A 11 18.89 -6.65 15.27
C GLU A 11 19.08 -5.22 15.77
N THR A 12 20.31 -4.73 15.86
CA THR A 12 20.61 -3.37 16.32
C THR A 12 20.15 -2.28 15.34
N TYR A 13 19.89 -2.64 14.07
CA TYR A 13 19.50 -1.67 13.04
C TYR A 13 17.99 -1.56 12.84
N ILE A 14 17.21 -2.44 13.44
CA ILE A 14 15.77 -2.55 13.24
C ILE A 14 15.07 -2.13 14.52
N ALA A 15 14.27 -1.08 14.44
CA ALA A 15 13.48 -0.61 15.57
C ALA A 15 12.37 -1.62 15.91
N ASN A 16 12.14 -1.83 17.22
CA ASN A 16 11.01 -2.61 17.69
C ASN A 16 9.72 -1.79 17.53
N GLY A 17 8.77 -2.29 16.74
CA GLY A 17 7.51 -1.60 16.45
C GLY A 17 6.64 -1.31 17.68
N LEU A 18 6.83 -2.06 18.76
CA LEU A 18 6.08 -1.89 20.00
C LEU A 18 6.74 -0.88 20.97
N GLU A 19 8.05 -0.62 20.80
CA GLU A 19 8.84 0.13 21.79
C GLU A 19 9.44 1.42 21.24
N PHE A 20 9.54 1.59 19.91
CA PHE A 20 10.21 2.75 19.35
C PHE A 20 9.55 4.08 19.79
N ASN A 21 10.38 5.10 19.95
CA ASN A 21 9.94 6.45 20.28
C ASN A 21 10.17 7.40 19.12
N THR A 22 9.27 8.36 18.96
CA THR A 22 9.42 9.44 17.96
C THR A 22 10.63 10.34 18.25
N SER A 23 11.11 10.41 19.50
CA SER A 23 12.37 11.08 19.88
C SER A 23 13.60 10.47 19.20
N ASP A 24 13.52 9.18 18.85
CA ASP A 24 14.61 8.46 18.18
C ASP A 24 14.57 8.63 16.66
N ILE A 25 13.66 9.45 16.15
CA ILE A 25 13.48 9.70 14.73
C ILE A 25 14.06 11.07 14.36
N GLU A 26 14.74 11.12 13.24
CA GLU A 26 15.26 12.33 12.64
C GLU A 26 14.76 12.43 11.19
N ILE A 27 14.22 13.59 10.83
CA ILE A 27 13.77 13.87 9.48
C ILE A 27 14.79 14.81 8.83
N THR A 28 15.41 14.37 7.74
CA THR A 28 16.43 15.17 7.05
C THR A 28 15.80 16.32 6.26
N ALA A 29 16.61 17.34 5.93
CA ALA A 29 16.15 18.39 5.03
C ALA A 29 15.71 17.80 3.68
N PRO A 30 14.62 18.30 3.08
CA PRO A 30 14.15 17.84 1.77
C PRO A 30 15.16 18.08 0.67
N LYS A 31 15.34 17.08 -0.19
CA LYS A 31 16.16 17.16 -1.40
C LYS A 31 15.25 17.08 -2.63
N VAL A 32 15.54 17.90 -3.62
CA VAL A 32 14.86 17.84 -4.92
C VAL A 32 15.40 16.64 -5.68
N ASN A 33 14.52 15.80 -6.20
CA ASN A 33 14.90 14.66 -7.03
C ASN A 33 15.00 15.08 -8.51
N LYS A 34 15.55 14.19 -9.35
CA LYS A 34 15.78 14.45 -10.79
C LYS A 34 14.48 14.73 -11.58
N VAL A 35 13.32 14.40 -11.03
CA VAL A 35 12.00 14.55 -11.67
C VAL A 35 11.23 15.77 -11.12
N GLY A 36 11.90 16.65 -10.36
CA GLY A 36 11.32 17.87 -9.79
C GLY A 36 10.52 17.68 -8.50
N GLY A 37 10.29 16.44 -8.04
CA GLY A 37 9.68 16.18 -6.73
C GLY A 37 10.68 16.38 -5.59
N LYS A 38 10.17 16.63 -4.38
CA LYS A 38 11.00 16.68 -3.17
C LYS A 38 10.84 15.40 -2.37
N SER A 39 11.90 15.00 -1.69
CA SER A 39 11.85 13.88 -0.73
C SER A 39 12.77 14.14 0.45
N SER A 40 12.42 13.59 1.61
CA SER A 40 13.19 13.68 2.84
C SER A 40 13.33 12.29 3.45
N ASN A 41 14.51 11.95 3.96
CA ASN A 41 14.71 10.67 4.62
C ASN A 41 14.25 10.74 6.08
N ILE A 42 13.70 9.64 6.55
CA ILE A 42 13.43 9.40 7.97
C ILE A 42 14.51 8.45 8.49
N LEU A 43 15.32 8.93 9.41
CA LEU A 43 16.43 8.20 10.00
C LEU A 43 16.08 7.75 11.42
N TYR A 44 16.61 6.61 11.79
CA TYR A 44 16.59 6.12 13.17
C TYR A 44 17.88 6.56 13.85
N ARG A 45 17.80 7.48 14.83
CA ARG A 45 18.95 8.14 15.49
C ARG A 45 19.98 7.18 16.06
N PRO A 46 19.59 6.08 16.75
CA PRO A 46 20.57 5.15 17.30
C PRO A 46 21.53 4.58 16.27
N THR A 47 21.09 4.42 15.04
CA THR A 47 21.89 3.82 13.97
C THR A 47 22.31 4.81 12.88
N LYS A 48 21.71 6.00 12.86
CA LYS A 48 21.85 7.02 11.79
C LYS A 48 21.55 6.49 10.38
N LYS A 49 20.78 5.39 10.29
CA LYS A 49 20.35 4.76 9.04
C LYS A 49 18.84 4.98 8.84
N GLY A 50 18.34 4.64 7.67
CA GLY A 50 16.90 4.64 7.39
C GLY A 50 16.12 3.82 8.42
N LEU A 51 14.92 4.26 8.75
CA LEU A 51 14.07 3.58 9.73
C LEU A 51 13.56 2.25 9.17
N TYR A 52 13.94 1.16 9.82
CA TYR A 52 13.35 -0.17 9.66
C TYR A 52 12.55 -0.47 10.92
N LEU A 53 11.34 -0.98 10.74
CA LEU A 53 10.42 -1.27 11.83
C LEU A 53 9.99 -2.74 11.78
N ASN A 54 10.33 -3.50 12.82
CA ASN A 54 9.80 -4.83 13.01
C ASN A 54 8.45 -4.75 13.71
N MET A 55 7.38 -5.15 13.05
CA MET A 55 6.02 -5.07 13.58
C MET A 55 5.78 -6.00 14.76
N LYS A 56 6.55 -7.09 14.89
CA LYS A 56 6.54 -8.06 16.01
C LYS A 56 5.26 -8.87 16.19
N VAL A 57 4.16 -8.47 15.58
CA VAL A 57 2.84 -9.11 15.74
C VAL A 57 2.33 -9.64 14.40
N PRO A 58 1.65 -10.79 14.40
CA PRO A 58 0.97 -11.28 13.22
C PRO A 58 -0.19 -10.36 12.83
N MET A 59 -0.20 -9.91 11.59
CA MET A 59 -1.21 -9.01 11.05
C MET A 59 -1.88 -9.63 9.83
N LEU A 60 -3.19 -9.48 9.71
CA LEU A 60 -3.93 -9.90 8.53
C LEU A 60 -3.55 -9.04 7.33
N THR A 61 -3.36 -9.64 6.17
CA THR A 61 -3.19 -8.90 4.91
C THR A 61 -4.34 -9.15 3.93
N TRP A 62 -4.68 -8.10 3.16
CA TRP A 62 -5.60 -8.20 2.03
C TRP A 62 -4.94 -8.80 0.77
N GLY A 63 -3.69 -9.28 0.91
CA GLY A 63 -2.91 -9.83 -0.18
C GLY A 63 -2.11 -8.78 -0.93
N ALA A 64 -1.21 -9.27 -1.78
CA ALA A 64 -0.46 -8.43 -2.69
C ALA A 64 -1.32 -8.04 -3.89
N ASN A 65 -1.28 -6.76 -4.27
CA ASN A 65 -1.99 -6.20 -5.41
C ASN A 65 -0.99 -5.73 -6.47
N ILE A 66 -1.39 -5.87 -7.73
CA ILE A 66 -0.68 -5.34 -8.89
C ILE A 66 -1.47 -4.15 -9.40
N PHE A 67 -0.82 -3.01 -9.50
CA PHE A 67 -1.38 -1.83 -10.16
C PHE A 67 -0.57 -1.55 -11.41
N LYS A 68 -1.24 -1.52 -12.55
CA LYS A 68 -0.66 -1.16 -13.84
C LYS A 68 -1.10 0.26 -14.19
N ASP A 69 -0.14 1.14 -14.33
CA ASP A 69 -0.38 2.52 -14.74
C ASP A 69 -0.90 2.55 -16.18
N PRO A 70 -2.10 3.10 -16.43
CA PRO A 70 -2.72 3.10 -17.75
C PRO A 70 -1.92 3.87 -18.82
N GLN A 71 -1.15 4.88 -18.40
CA GLN A 71 -0.41 5.75 -19.31
C GLN A 71 0.99 5.21 -19.62
N SER A 72 1.73 4.80 -18.58
CA SER A 72 3.11 4.33 -18.72
C SER A 72 3.23 2.82 -18.88
N GLY A 73 2.16 2.06 -18.62
CA GLY A 73 2.18 0.59 -18.56
C GLY A 73 3.01 0.03 -17.41
N LYS A 74 3.56 0.88 -16.55
CA LYS A 74 4.42 0.50 -15.44
C LYS A 74 3.62 -0.22 -14.35
N GLU A 75 4.10 -1.37 -13.95
CA GLU A 75 3.52 -2.13 -12.85
C GLU A 75 4.14 -1.71 -11.51
N THR A 76 3.28 -1.56 -10.51
CA THR A 76 3.66 -1.33 -9.12
C THR A 76 2.92 -2.32 -8.24
N TYR A 77 3.60 -2.74 -7.19
CA TYR A 77 3.13 -3.80 -6.31
C TYR A 77 3.02 -3.27 -4.89
N ASP A 78 1.92 -3.58 -4.24
CA ASP A 78 1.69 -3.22 -2.85
C ASP A 78 0.81 -4.26 -2.14
N MET A 79 0.78 -4.18 -0.83
CA MET A 79 -0.15 -4.92 0.00
C MET A 79 -0.76 -4.00 1.06
N ALA A 80 -1.94 -4.33 1.54
CA ALA A 80 -2.56 -3.66 2.66
C ALA A 80 -2.54 -4.59 3.88
N ILE A 81 -1.91 -4.14 4.95
CA ILE A 81 -1.90 -4.78 6.26
C ILE A 81 -3.08 -4.22 7.04
N GLN A 82 -3.95 -5.10 7.54
CA GLN A 82 -5.15 -4.74 8.27
C GLN A 82 -4.88 -4.77 9.77
N PHE A 83 -5.10 -3.65 10.46
CA PHE A 83 -5.19 -3.66 11.90
C PHE A 83 -6.47 -4.39 12.34
N PRO A 84 -6.43 -5.16 13.44
CA PRO A 84 -7.60 -5.89 13.90
C PRO A 84 -8.68 -4.92 14.38
N ARG A 85 -9.94 -5.34 14.25
CA ARG A 85 -11.05 -4.66 14.91
C ARG A 85 -10.93 -4.85 16.42
N LYS A 86 -11.56 -3.96 17.19
CA LYS A 86 -11.48 -3.94 18.65
C LYS A 86 -11.81 -5.31 19.31
N GLU A 87 -12.70 -6.08 18.69
CA GLU A 87 -13.10 -7.42 19.15
C GLU A 87 -11.97 -8.46 19.03
N TYR A 88 -11.02 -8.24 18.12
CA TYR A 88 -9.92 -9.16 17.81
C TYR A 88 -8.55 -8.53 18.10
N SER A 89 -8.51 -7.31 18.67
CA SER A 89 -7.27 -6.66 19.00
C SER A 89 -6.59 -7.32 20.19
N THR A 90 -5.26 -7.29 20.18
CA THR A 90 -4.43 -7.67 21.31
C THR A 90 -3.73 -6.41 21.84
N PRO A 91 -3.24 -6.44 23.11
CA PRO A 91 -2.49 -5.30 23.63
C PRO A 91 -1.34 -4.86 22.73
N GLU A 92 -0.66 -5.81 22.09
CA GLU A 92 0.47 -5.53 21.20
C GLU A 92 0.00 -4.86 19.90
N THR A 93 -1.14 -5.31 19.32
CA THR A 93 -1.67 -4.68 18.10
C THR A 93 -2.19 -3.28 18.38
N ASP A 94 -2.76 -3.04 19.54
CA ASP A 94 -3.20 -1.69 19.96
C ASP A 94 -2.01 -0.76 20.19
N VAL A 95 -0.94 -1.27 20.82
CA VAL A 95 0.32 -0.52 20.99
C VAL A 95 0.91 -0.19 19.62
N LEU A 96 0.98 -1.15 18.70
CA LEU A 96 1.51 -0.92 17.36
C LEU A 96 0.71 0.15 16.61
N LEU A 97 -0.63 0.07 16.64
CA LEU A 97 -1.50 1.08 16.03
C LEU A 97 -1.22 2.48 16.61
N LYS A 98 -1.16 2.58 17.93
CA LYS A 98 -0.86 3.83 18.63
C LYS A 98 0.51 4.39 18.22
N LYS A 99 1.53 3.54 18.07
CA LYS A 99 2.86 3.95 17.60
C LYS A 99 2.83 4.55 16.19
N PHE A 100 2.05 3.99 15.28
CA PHE A 100 1.88 4.59 13.94
C PHE A 100 1.13 5.93 14.02
N GLN A 101 0.12 6.06 14.86
CA GLN A 101 -0.59 7.33 15.08
C GLN A 101 0.33 8.40 15.68
N GLU A 102 1.16 8.03 16.67
CA GLU A 102 2.18 8.91 17.26
C GLU A 102 3.20 9.36 16.20
N LEU A 103 3.61 8.46 15.30
CA LEU A 103 4.52 8.79 14.21
C LEU A 103 3.87 9.76 13.20
N GLU A 104 2.61 9.56 12.82
CA GLU A 104 1.88 10.51 11.96
C GLU A 104 1.81 11.89 12.60
N GLN A 105 1.46 11.95 13.87
CA GLN A 105 1.36 13.22 14.60
C GLN A 105 2.73 13.91 14.75
N PHE A 106 3.78 13.14 14.98
CA PHE A 106 5.15 13.65 15.01
C PHE A 106 5.54 14.28 13.67
N ILE A 107 5.28 13.58 12.55
CA ILE A 107 5.60 14.09 11.20
C ILE A 107 4.83 15.38 10.91
N LYS A 108 3.54 15.47 11.27
CA LYS A 108 2.73 16.68 11.11
C LYS A 108 3.27 17.84 11.95
N THR A 109 3.69 17.56 13.19
CA THR A 109 4.30 18.56 14.06
C THR A 109 5.62 19.08 13.50
N GLU A 110 6.48 18.19 13.00
CA GLU A 110 7.72 18.58 12.32
C GLU A 110 7.46 19.36 11.03
N ALA A 111 6.38 19.07 10.31
CA ALA A 111 5.97 19.81 9.12
C ALA A 111 5.60 21.27 9.44
N ILE A 112 4.94 21.53 10.57
CA ILE A 112 4.65 22.89 11.06
C ILE A 112 5.95 23.62 11.39
N LYS A 113 6.85 23.00 12.17
CA LYS A 113 8.13 23.59 12.57
C LYS A 113 9.04 23.90 11.39
N ASN A 114 9.02 23.04 10.39
CA ASN A 114 9.89 23.13 9.22
C ASN A 114 9.17 23.66 7.96
N SER A 115 8.08 24.41 8.15
CA SER A 115 7.20 24.86 7.04
C SER A 115 7.95 25.62 5.94
N MET A 116 8.95 26.42 6.29
CA MET A 116 9.78 27.13 5.31
C MET A 116 10.64 26.15 4.49
N ALA A 117 11.31 25.21 5.14
CA ALA A 117 12.20 24.27 4.44
C ALA A 117 11.42 23.25 3.59
N TRP A 118 10.26 22.80 4.08
CA TRP A 118 9.50 21.76 3.42
C TRP A 118 8.57 22.32 2.33
N PHE A 119 7.90 23.45 2.58
CA PHE A 119 6.83 23.95 1.73
C PHE A 119 7.10 25.37 1.17
N ASN A 120 8.22 25.98 1.55
CA ASN A 120 8.55 27.38 1.19
C ASN A 120 7.46 28.36 1.69
N LYS A 121 6.92 28.12 2.90
CA LYS A 121 5.91 28.95 3.57
C LYS A 121 6.43 29.39 4.92
N LYS A 122 6.27 30.67 5.27
CA LYS A 122 6.77 31.21 6.56
C LYS A 122 6.15 30.49 7.76
N THR A 123 4.83 30.28 7.71
CA THR A 123 4.06 29.60 8.77
C THR A 123 2.96 28.79 8.11
N MET A 124 2.62 27.66 8.73
CA MET A 124 1.49 26.83 8.34
C MET A 124 0.73 26.40 9.58
N THR A 125 -0.59 26.46 9.52
CA THR A 125 -1.44 26.04 10.63
C THR A 125 -1.64 24.52 10.64
N PRO A 126 -2.02 23.92 11.77
CA PRO A 126 -2.31 22.49 11.85
C PRO A 126 -3.35 22.02 10.82
N GLU A 127 -4.38 22.84 10.56
CA GLU A 127 -5.47 22.53 9.63
C GLU A 127 -4.95 22.46 8.19
N VAL A 128 -4.05 23.36 7.81
CA VAL A 128 -3.41 23.35 6.50
C VAL A 128 -2.51 22.12 6.35
N ILE A 129 -1.73 21.77 7.38
CA ILE A 129 -0.91 20.57 7.37
C ILE A 129 -1.78 19.31 7.24
N GLU A 130 -2.90 19.25 7.98
CA GLU A 130 -3.83 18.13 7.88
C GLU A 130 -4.42 17.99 6.47
N ALA A 131 -4.81 19.10 5.84
CA ALA A 131 -5.32 19.09 4.47
C ALA A 131 -4.29 18.66 3.42
N LEU A 132 -2.99 18.89 3.67
CA LEU A 132 -1.89 18.50 2.77
C LEU A 132 -1.36 17.10 3.07
N TRP A 133 -1.61 16.57 4.25
CA TRP A 133 -1.14 15.27 4.68
C TRP A 133 -1.85 14.12 3.95
N THR A 134 -1.10 13.14 3.51
CA THR A 134 -1.63 11.87 3.02
C THR A 134 -1.44 10.82 4.11
N PRO A 135 -2.51 10.39 4.80
CA PRO A 135 -2.41 9.48 5.93
C PRO A 135 -1.74 8.15 5.56
N MET A 136 -0.88 7.65 6.45
CA MET A 136 -0.31 6.30 6.35
C MET A 136 -1.37 5.26 6.73
N LEU A 137 -2.13 5.55 7.77
CA LEU A 137 -3.24 4.74 8.24
C LEU A 137 -4.51 5.13 7.46
N LYS A 138 -5.01 4.21 6.65
CA LYS A 138 -6.20 4.43 5.83
C LYS A 138 -7.41 3.83 6.52
N TYR A 139 -8.33 4.69 6.91
CA TYR A 139 -9.65 4.32 7.41
C TYR A 139 -10.65 4.17 6.25
N THR A 140 -11.64 3.28 6.44
CA THR A 140 -12.76 3.18 5.51
C THR A 140 -13.56 4.48 5.58
N LYS A 141 -13.98 4.99 4.44
CA LYS A 141 -14.84 6.18 4.41
C LYS A 141 -16.27 5.81 4.74
N ASP A 142 -16.93 6.67 5.49
CA ASP A 142 -18.37 6.59 5.67
C ASP A 142 -19.06 6.90 4.33
N PRO A 143 -19.97 6.03 3.84
CA PRO A 143 -20.65 6.24 2.57
C PRO A 143 -21.53 7.49 2.51
N GLN A 144 -22.01 7.96 3.68
CA GLN A 144 -22.93 9.11 3.77
C GLN A 144 -22.19 10.44 3.86
N THR A 145 -21.12 10.50 4.68
CA THR A 145 -20.39 11.73 4.92
C THR A 145 -19.14 11.87 4.06
N GLY A 146 -18.61 10.77 3.53
CA GLY A 146 -17.33 10.71 2.83
C GLY A 146 -16.10 10.85 3.75
N GLU A 147 -16.32 11.04 5.06
CA GLU A 147 -15.27 11.20 6.06
C GLU A 147 -14.69 9.84 6.50
N PRO A 148 -13.45 9.81 7.01
CA PRO A 148 -12.87 8.60 7.56
C PRO A 148 -13.64 8.08 8.77
N ASP A 149 -14.11 6.85 8.71
CA ASP A 149 -14.79 6.18 9.82
C ASP A 149 -13.76 5.65 10.83
N MET A 150 -13.50 6.43 11.85
CA MET A 150 -12.53 6.13 12.91
C MET A 150 -12.99 4.98 13.83
N THR A 151 -14.24 4.52 13.71
CA THR A 151 -14.74 3.36 14.47
C THR A 151 -14.26 2.04 13.87
N LYS A 152 -13.85 2.06 12.61
CA LYS A 152 -13.30 0.91 11.90
C LYS A 152 -11.78 0.88 12.00
N ALA A 153 -11.24 -0.31 12.08
CA ALA A 153 -9.81 -0.50 12.10
C ALA A 153 -9.16 -0.10 10.76
N PRO A 154 -8.04 0.66 10.79
CA PRO A 154 -7.38 1.12 9.58
C PRO A 154 -6.55 0.04 8.91
N THR A 155 -6.10 0.35 7.69
CA THR A 155 -5.10 -0.41 6.95
C THR A 155 -3.82 0.41 6.78
N LEU A 156 -2.69 -0.28 6.77
CA LEU A 156 -1.38 0.28 6.41
C LEU A 156 -0.99 -0.24 5.04
N LYS A 157 -0.76 0.67 4.10
CA LYS A 157 -0.28 0.32 2.76
C LYS A 157 1.23 0.16 2.75
N VAL A 158 1.71 -1.01 2.33
CA VAL A 158 3.13 -1.35 2.22
C VAL A 158 3.45 -1.70 0.78
N LYS A 159 4.41 -1.00 0.17
CA LYS A 159 4.86 -1.29 -1.20
C LYS A 159 5.74 -2.53 -1.22
N LEU A 160 5.61 -3.33 -2.26
CA LEU A 160 6.53 -4.41 -2.59
C LEU A 160 7.52 -3.86 -3.62
N PRO A 161 8.78 -3.55 -3.21
CA PRO A 161 9.74 -2.94 -4.12
C PRO A 161 10.13 -3.91 -5.22
N CYS A 162 9.85 -3.54 -6.47
CA CYS A 162 10.16 -4.32 -7.66
C CYS A 162 10.87 -3.43 -8.69
N TRP A 163 12.03 -3.87 -9.17
CA TRP A 163 12.79 -3.23 -10.25
C TRP A 163 13.15 -4.29 -11.29
N ASP A 164 12.88 -4.01 -12.53
CA ASP A 164 13.15 -4.91 -13.65
C ASP A 164 12.62 -6.35 -13.43
N GLY A 165 11.39 -6.44 -12.88
CA GLY A 165 10.75 -7.73 -12.58
C GLY A 165 11.28 -8.45 -11.33
N LYS A 166 12.31 -7.91 -10.66
CA LYS A 166 12.90 -8.50 -9.47
C LYS A 166 12.44 -7.75 -8.22
N PHE A 167 11.85 -8.50 -7.28
CA PHE A 167 11.46 -7.94 -5.99
C PHE A 167 12.66 -7.85 -5.05
N ASN A 168 12.75 -6.74 -4.33
CA ASN A 168 13.79 -6.50 -3.32
C ASN A 168 13.19 -6.62 -1.93
N CYS A 169 12.77 -7.81 -1.57
CA CYS A 169 12.30 -8.20 -0.24
C CYS A 169 12.58 -9.68 -0.04
N GLU A 170 12.46 -10.15 1.18
CA GLU A 170 12.64 -11.55 1.53
C GLU A 170 11.37 -12.07 2.23
N ILE A 171 10.98 -13.30 1.90
CA ILE A 171 9.82 -13.94 2.49
C ILE A 171 10.22 -15.32 3.02
N TYR A 172 9.81 -15.58 4.23
CA TYR A 172 10.10 -16.80 4.98
C TYR A 172 8.81 -17.49 5.42
N ASP A 173 8.89 -18.78 5.64
CA ASP A 173 7.86 -19.54 6.35
C ASP A 173 8.01 -19.41 7.87
N PRO A 174 7.05 -19.92 8.67
CA PRO A 174 7.15 -19.89 10.15
C PRO A 174 8.34 -20.68 10.70
N SER A 175 8.91 -21.61 9.91
CA SER A 175 10.12 -22.36 10.26
C SER A 175 11.41 -21.61 9.92
N GLN A 176 11.28 -20.32 9.46
CA GLN A 176 12.39 -19.48 9.01
C GLN A 176 13.10 -20.01 7.74
N GLN A 177 12.44 -20.87 6.98
CA GLN A 177 12.91 -21.27 5.67
C GLN A 177 12.57 -20.20 4.64
N MET A 178 13.55 -19.82 3.82
CA MET A 178 13.36 -18.82 2.77
C MET A 178 12.46 -19.35 1.67
N LEU A 179 11.38 -18.61 1.39
CA LEU A 179 10.46 -18.86 0.29
C LEU A 179 10.73 -17.95 -0.90
N TYR A 180 11.20 -16.73 -0.64
CA TYR A 180 11.60 -15.77 -1.66
C TYR A 180 12.82 -14.96 -1.20
N PRO A 181 13.83 -14.73 -2.05
CA PRO A 181 13.96 -15.24 -3.42
C PRO A 181 14.05 -16.76 -3.47
N SER A 182 13.41 -17.37 -4.47
CA SER A 182 13.47 -18.82 -4.68
C SER A 182 14.51 -19.16 -5.75
N ASP A 183 15.20 -20.28 -5.58
CA ASP A 183 16.22 -20.75 -6.52
C ASP A 183 15.65 -20.99 -7.93
N ASN A 184 14.37 -21.34 -8.02
CA ASN A 184 13.69 -21.65 -9.28
C ASN A 184 13.14 -20.41 -10.00
N GLY A 185 13.14 -19.22 -9.37
CA GLY A 185 12.68 -17.97 -9.97
C GLY A 185 11.20 -17.91 -10.36
N ILE A 186 10.43 -18.96 -10.08
CA ILE A 186 9.03 -19.11 -10.53
C ILE A 186 8.07 -18.45 -9.54
N ILE A 187 8.36 -18.54 -8.23
CA ILE A 187 7.47 -18.04 -7.17
C ILE A 187 7.75 -16.58 -6.91
N THR A 188 6.71 -15.78 -6.91
CA THR A 188 6.79 -14.33 -6.65
C THR A 188 6.19 -13.96 -5.29
N PRO A 189 6.57 -12.82 -4.70
CA PRO A 189 5.93 -12.31 -3.49
C PRO A 189 4.42 -12.14 -3.60
N VAL A 190 3.89 -11.92 -4.80
CA VAL A 190 2.45 -11.79 -5.05
C VAL A 190 1.72 -13.11 -4.76
N GLU A 191 2.31 -14.23 -5.14
CA GLU A 191 1.75 -15.56 -4.90
C GLU A 191 1.91 -15.99 -3.44
N LEU A 192 3.01 -15.59 -2.79
CA LEU A 192 3.30 -15.92 -1.39
C LEU A 192 2.45 -15.12 -0.40
N ILE A 193 1.91 -13.97 -0.82
CA ILE A 193 1.08 -13.09 0.02
C ILE A 193 -0.35 -13.04 -0.54
N PRO A 194 -1.10 -14.14 -0.52
CA PRO A 194 -2.50 -14.13 -0.94
C PRO A 194 -3.38 -13.42 0.09
N LYS A 195 -4.58 -13.03 -0.32
CA LYS A 195 -5.57 -12.40 0.56
C LYS A 195 -5.92 -13.30 1.76
N GLY A 196 -5.98 -12.69 2.93
CA GLY A 196 -6.49 -13.31 4.16
C GLY A 196 -5.49 -14.23 4.85
N ILE A 197 -4.18 -14.02 4.66
CA ILE A 197 -3.14 -14.66 5.48
C ILE A 197 -2.64 -13.70 6.55
N ASN A 198 -2.07 -14.27 7.61
CA ASN A 198 -1.33 -13.51 8.60
C ASN A 198 0.15 -13.43 8.21
N ILE A 199 0.71 -12.25 8.41
CA ILE A 199 2.13 -11.99 8.20
C ILE A 199 2.73 -11.27 9.40
N VAL A 200 4.00 -11.55 9.68
CA VAL A 200 4.84 -10.70 10.53
C VAL A 200 5.87 -10.05 9.63
N ALA A 201 5.94 -8.73 9.64
CA ALA A 201 6.75 -8.00 8.67
C ALA A 201 7.77 -7.09 9.33
N ILE A 202 8.93 -6.97 8.67
CA ILE A 202 9.85 -5.85 8.83
C ILE A 202 9.62 -4.93 7.64
N ILE A 203 9.25 -3.70 7.94
CA ILE A 203 8.99 -2.68 6.92
C ILE A 203 10.03 -1.57 7.00
N GLN A 204 10.43 -1.08 5.86
CA GLN A 204 11.34 0.04 5.71
C GLN A 204 10.57 1.33 5.42
N CYS A 205 10.87 2.37 6.16
CA CYS A 205 10.38 3.70 5.83
C CYS A 205 11.11 4.23 4.59
N GLY A 206 10.36 4.50 3.54
CA GLY A 206 10.89 5.09 2.30
C GLY A 206 11.09 6.61 2.38
N GLY A 207 10.86 7.22 3.56
CA GLY A 207 10.94 8.66 3.78
C GLY A 207 9.66 9.40 3.40
N LEU A 208 9.73 10.72 3.50
CA LEU A 208 8.65 11.63 3.12
C LEU A 208 8.79 12.00 1.64
N TRP A 209 7.67 12.05 0.98
CA TRP A 209 7.56 12.58 -0.40
C TRP A 209 6.69 13.84 -0.38
N PHE A 210 7.01 14.76 -1.30
CA PHE A 210 6.28 16.00 -1.50
C PHE A 210 5.96 16.12 -3.00
N ALA A 211 4.69 16.07 -3.35
CA ALA A 211 4.22 16.12 -4.74
C ALA A 211 2.81 16.73 -4.81
N ASN A 212 2.55 17.54 -5.83
CA ASN A 212 1.22 18.11 -6.12
C ASN A 212 0.58 18.81 -4.91
N GLY A 213 1.38 19.54 -4.13
CA GLY A 213 0.91 20.25 -2.94
C GLY A 213 0.57 19.35 -1.76
N LYS A 214 0.80 18.05 -1.84
CA LYS A 214 0.61 17.08 -0.75
C LYS A 214 1.93 16.49 -0.30
N PHE A 215 1.93 15.90 0.89
CA PHE A 215 3.07 15.13 1.38
C PHE A 215 2.59 13.91 2.15
N GLY A 216 3.47 12.92 2.28
CA GLY A 216 3.15 11.69 2.98
C GLY A 216 4.37 10.82 3.16
N CYS A 217 4.19 9.73 3.89
CA CYS A 217 5.21 8.73 4.15
C CYS A 217 4.94 7.46 3.33
N THR A 218 6.00 6.80 2.89
CA THR A 218 5.89 5.52 2.17
C THR A 218 6.57 4.42 2.97
N TRP A 219 5.90 3.29 3.08
CA TRP A 219 6.46 2.06 3.64
C TRP A 219 6.73 1.03 2.56
N ARG A 220 7.80 0.26 2.71
CA ARG A 220 8.20 -0.82 1.80
C ARG A 220 8.43 -2.09 2.57
N LEU A 221 8.06 -3.22 2.01
CA LEU A 221 8.40 -4.51 2.60
C LEU A 221 9.91 -4.72 2.50
N PHE A 222 10.51 -5.12 3.61
CA PHE A 222 11.90 -5.56 3.67
C PHE A 222 11.96 -7.07 3.86
N GLN A 223 11.33 -7.59 4.91
CA GLN A 223 11.21 -9.02 5.17
C GLN A 223 9.80 -9.36 5.68
N ALA A 224 9.35 -10.57 5.42
CA ALA A 224 8.10 -11.08 5.99
C ALA A 224 8.23 -12.56 6.34
N VAL A 225 7.60 -12.94 7.44
CA VAL A 225 7.24 -14.34 7.72
C VAL A 225 5.77 -14.48 7.40
N VAL A 226 5.42 -15.39 6.49
CA VAL A 226 4.06 -15.63 6.04
C VAL A 226 3.53 -16.95 6.55
N GLN A 227 2.28 -16.95 7.02
CA GLN A 227 1.59 -18.18 7.37
C GLN A 227 1.23 -18.94 6.09
N SER A 228 1.83 -20.11 5.89
CA SER A 228 1.44 -20.99 4.79
C SER A 228 0.00 -21.49 5.00
N LYS A 229 -0.90 -21.18 4.08
CA LYS A 229 -2.18 -21.88 4.03
C LYS A 229 -1.91 -23.29 3.49
N PRO A 230 -2.38 -24.35 4.14
CA PRO A 230 -2.31 -25.68 3.56
C PRO A 230 -3.04 -25.66 2.23
N SER A 231 -2.29 -25.77 1.12
CA SER A 231 -2.89 -25.86 -0.20
C SER A 231 -3.50 -27.26 -0.37
N MET A 232 -4.79 -27.30 -0.62
CA MET A 232 -5.44 -28.53 -1.07
C MET A 232 -5.20 -28.79 -2.55
N LYS A 233 -4.73 -27.78 -3.31
CA LYS A 233 -4.37 -27.93 -4.72
C LYS A 233 -3.08 -28.75 -4.85
N GLY A 234 -3.05 -29.65 -5.81
CA GLY A 234 -1.90 -30.52 -6.07
C GLY A 234 -1.80 -31.75 -5.16
N LYS A 235 -2.76 -31.96 -4.27
CA LYS A 235 -2.88 -33.18 -3.44
C LYS A 235 -4.20 -33.85 -3.75
N CYS A 236 -4.16 -35.13 -4.11
CA CYS A 236 -5.38 -35.92 -4.22
C CYS A 236 -5.89 -36.23 -2.82
N LEU A 237 -7.00 -35.60 -2.44
CA LEU A 237 -7.68 -35.82 -1.14
C LEU A 237 -8.80 -36.85 -1.25
N ILE A 238 -9.02 -37.38 -2.45
CA ILE A 238 -10.04 -38.40 -2.69
C ILE A 238 -9.59 -39.73 -2.07
N SER A 239 -10.32 -40.16 -1.10
CA SER A 239 -10.15 -41.48 -0.48
C SER A 239 -11.05 -42.49 -1.21
N MET A 240 -10.45 -43.47 -1.87
CA MET A 240 -11.17 -44.56 -2.54
C MET A 240 -10.82 -45.88 -1.91
N SER A 241 -11.83 -46.77 -1.81
CA SER A 241 -11.58 -48.14 -1.41
C SER A 241 -10.71 -48.90 -2.42
N SER A 242 -10.05 -49.97 -2.02
CA SER A 242 -9.25 -50.78 -2.93
C SER A 242 -10.08 -51.39 -4.06
N GLY A 243 -11.36 -51.72 -3.78
CA GLY A 243 -12.29 -52.21 -4.79
C GLY A 243 -12.64 -51.16 -5.85
N ASP A 244 -12.90 -49.93 -5.44
CA ASP A 244 -13.22 -48.82 -6.37
C ASP A 244 -12.05 -48.41 -7.23
N LYS A 245 -10.83 -48.45 -6.68
CA LYS A 245 -9.61 -48.22 -7.47
C LYS A 245 -9.44 -49.25 -8.58
N THR A 246 -9.71 -50.54 -8.27
CA THR A 246 -9.62 -51.62 -9.23
C THR A 246 -10.73 -51.52 -10.30
N ALA A 247 -11.95 -51.17 -9.87
CA ALA A 247 -13.07 -50.94 -10.79
C ALA A 247 -12.82 -49.79 -11.76
N LEU A 248 -12.27 -48.67 -11.25
CA LEU A 248 -11.93 -47.51 -12.04
C LEU A 248 -10.81 -47.84 -13.03
N ALA A 249 -9.78 -48.54 -12.60
CA ALA A 249 -8.65 -48.95 -13.46
C ALA A 249 -9.07 -49.95 -14.53
N SER A 250 -9.99 -50.91 -14.21
CA SER A 250 -10.51 -51.86 -15.18
C SER A 250 -11.52 -51.25 -16.15
N GLY A 251 -12.21 -50.21 -15.78
CA GLY A 251 -13.14 -49.45 -16.63
C GLY A 251 -12.44 -48.69 -17.75
N MET A 252 -11.20 -48.24 -17.52
CA MET A 252 -10.40 -47.58 -18.55
C MET A 252 -9.96 -48.51 -19.70
N ASN A 253 -9.94 -49.85 -19.49
CA ASN A 253 -9.53 -50.82 -20.50
C ASN A 253 -10.70 -51.39 -21.31
N LYS A 254 -11.98 -51.08 -20.96
CA LYS A 254 -13.13 -51.65 -21.67
C LYS A 254 -13.79 -50.69 -22.69
N SER A 255 -13.33 -49.48 -22.86
CA SER A 255 -13.98 -48.51 -23.74
C SER A 255 -13.37 -48.37 -25.12
N VAL A 256 -12.47 -49.30 -25.57
CA VAL A 256 -11.87 -49.21 -26.91
C VAL A 256 -12.32 -50.35 -27.86
N GLU A 257 -12.95 -51.43 -27.35
CA GLU A 257 -13.49 -52.48 -28.24
C GLU A 257 -14.89 -52.91 -27.77
N GLN A 258 -15.90 -52.37 -28.36
CA GLN A 258 -17.28 -52.83 -28.58
C GLN A 258 -18.32 -51.74 -28.30
N SER A 259 -18.82 -51.12 -29.34
CA SER A 259 -20.25 -51.17 -29.66
C SER A 259 -20.58 -50.29 -30.84
N GLU A 260 -20.51 -50.84 -31.99
CA GLU A 260 -21.54 -50.56 -32.97
C GLU A 260 -22.66 -51.59 -32.68
N GLN A 261 -23.77 -51.16 -32.10
CA GLN A 261 -25.12 -51.67 -32.09
C GLN A 261 -25.76 -51.57 -30.68
N ASP A 262 -26.46 -50.55 -30.41
CA ASP A 262 -27.89 -50.52 -30.13
C ASP A 262 -28.32 -49.06 -29.86
N VAL A 263 -29.24 -48.61 -30.68
CA VAL A 263 -29.88 -47.31 -30.62
C VAL A 263 -31.05 -47.44 -29.67
N GLY A 264 -30.89 -47.06 -28.41
CA GLY A 264 -31.98 -46.93 -27.45
C GLY A 264 -31.81 -45.65 -26.64
N GLY A 265 -32.62 -44.65 -26.98
CA GLY A 265 -32.54 -43.32 -26.37
C GLY A 265 -32.61 -43.29 -24.85
N LEU A 266 -31.62 -42.74 -24.28
CA LEU A 266 -31.68 -42.12 -22.95
C LEU A 266 -31.37 -40.65 -23.15
N VAL A 267 -32.43 -39.85 -23.10
CA VAL A 267 -32.35 -38.40 -22.94
C VAL A 267 -31.74 -38.16 -21.55
N VAL A 268 -30.49 -37.85 -21.50
CA VAL A 268 -29.88 -37.27 -20.30
C VAL A 268 -30.38 -35.83 -20.29
N GLU A 269 -31.29 -35.52 -19.41
CA GLU A 269 -31.60 -34.16 -19.05
C GLU A 269 -30.33 -33.57 -18.45
N ASP A 270 -29.77 -32.60 -19.15
CA ASP A 270 -28.66 -31.78 -18.73
C ASP A 270 -29.18 -30.83 -17.64
N ASP A 271 -29.14 -31.27 -16.38
CA ASP A 271 -29.31 -30.38 -15.25
C ASP A 271 -28.05 -29.50 -15.15
N SER A 272 -27.97 -28.56 -16.06
CA SER A 272 -27.14 -27.38 -15.89
C SER A 272 -27.73 -26.56 -14.75
N ASP A 273 -27.29 -26.83 -13.54
CA ASP A 273 -27.39 -25.89 -12.46
C ASP A 273 -26.59 -24.63 -12.87
N ASN A 274 -27.34 -23.78 -13.56
CA ASN A 274 -26.95 -22.42 -13.86
C ASN A 274 -27.02 -21.66 -12.52
N GLU A 275 -25.92 -21.60 -11.81
CA GLU A 275 -25.77 -20.60 -10.76
C GLU A 275 -25.95 -19.25 -11.43
N GLU A 276 -27.16 -18.72 -11.31
CA GLU A 276 -27.50 -17.35 -11.63
C GLU A 276 -26.61 -16.43 -10.81
N GLU A 277 -25.49 -16.04 -11.41
CA GLU A 277 -24.79 -14.83 -11.03
C GLU A 277 -25.79 -13.69 -11.29
N SER A 278 -26.42 -13.20 -10.22
CA SER A 278 -27.34 -12.07 -10.22
C SER A 278 -26.61 -10.83 -10.73
N THR A 279 -26.54 -10.70 -12.03
CA THR A 279 -26.27 -9.43 -12.69
C THR A 279 -27.57 -8.64 -12.71
N ALA A 280 -27.63 -7.64 -11.84
CA ALA A 280 -28.66 -6.62 -11.93
C ALA A 280 -28.73 -6.09 -13.36
N PRO A 281 -29.92 -5.88 -13.93
CA PRO A 281 -30.10 -5.38 -15.30
C PRO A 281 -29.49 -3.97 -15.39
N ALA A 282 -28.51 -3.82 -16.27
CA ALA A 282 -28.00 -2.52 -16.67
C ALA A 282 -29.20 -1.72 -17.23
N GLN A 283 -29.63 -0.72 -16.50
CA GLN A 283 -30.55 0.29 -17.04
C GLN A 283 -29.84 0.97 -18.21
N ALA A 284 -30.45 0.85 -19.37
CA ALA A 284 -30.09 1.57 -20.58
C ALA A 284 -30.05 3.07 -20.26
N ALA A 285 -28.88 3.68 -20.44
CA ALA A 285 -28.70 5.12 -20.37
C ALA A 285 -29.55 5.76 -21.48
N PRO A 286 -30.35 6.80 -21.19
CA PRO A 286 -31.05 7.54 -22.22
C PRO A 286 -30.02 8.26 -23.11
N ALA A 287 -30.31 8.24 -24.41
CA ALA A 287 -29.56 8.90 -25.47
C ALA A 287 -29.29 10.37 -25.11
N GLN A 288 -28.02 10.77 -25.15
CA GLN A 288 -27.62 12.15 -25.00
C GLN A 288 -28.16 12.99 -26.14
N ALA A 289 -28.91 14.02 -25.79
CA ALA A 289 -29.26 15.12 -26.68
C ALA A 289 -27.99 15.90 -27.08
N PRO A 290 -27.94 16.53 -28.27
CA PRO A 290 -26.73 17.19 -28.76
C PRO A 290 -26.34 18.37 -27.87
N ALA A 291 -25.05 18.44 -27.57
CA ALA A 291 -24.42 19.49 -26.79
C ALA A 291 -24.70 20.88 -27.40
N GLN A 292 -25.35 21.75 -26.65
CA GLN A 292 -25.35 23.19 -26.91
C GLN A 292 -23.97 23.76 -26.66
N ALA A 293 -23.45 24.49 -27.62
CA ALA A 293 -22.19 25.19 -27.55
C ALA A 293 -22.17 26.17 -26.36
N ALA A 294 -21.10 26.08 -25.56
CA ALA A 294 -20.84 27.00 -24.49
C ALA A 294 -20.57 28.43 -25.05
N PRO A 295 -21.12 29.47 -24.41
CA PRO A 295 -20.79 30.85 -24.80
C PRO A 295 -19.35 31.18 -24.44
N ALA A 296 -18.66 31.94 -25.30
CA ALA A 296 -17.32 32.42 -25.14
C ALA A 296 -17.17 33.26 -23.85
N PRO A 297 -16.00 33.19 -23.16
CA PRO A 297 -15.76 33.98 -21.95
C PRO A 297 -15.70 35.47 -22.34
N ALA A 298 -16.48 36.28 -21.60
CA ALA A 298 -16.47 37.73 -21.68
C ALA A 298 -15.06 38.30 -21.32
N ALA A 299 -14.67 39.30 -22.10
CA ALA A 299 -13.41 40.02 -21.95
C ALA A 299 -13.25 40.63 -20.53
N ALA A 300 -12.08 40.46 -19.95
CA ALA A 300 -11.69 41.06 -18.68
C ALA A 300 -11.72 42.60 -18.77
N PRO A 301 -12.19 43.33 -17.74
CA PRO A 301 -12.11 44.77 -17.69
C PRO A 301 -10.67 45.26 -17.54
N ALA A 302 -10.36 46.31 -18.27
CA ALA A 302 -9.06 46.97 -18.29
C ALA A 302 -8.64 47.52 -16.90
N ALA A 303 -7.37 47.33 -16.55
CA ALA A 303 -6.79 47.86 -15.33
C ALA A 303 -6.79 49.43 -15.36
N PRO A 304 -7.06 50.11 -14.23
CA PRO A 304 -6.94 51.55 -14.15
C PRO A 304 -5.49 51.98 -14.16
N ALA A 305 -5.26 53.09 -14.90
CA ALA A 305 -3.96 53.73 -15.07
C ALA A 305 -3.38 54.22 -13.73
N ALA A 306 -2.08 54.07 -13.56
CA ALA A 306 -1.31 54.59 -12.44
C ALA A 306 -1.25 56.13 -12.51
N PRO A 307 -1.35 56.86 -11.38
CA PRO A 307 -1.13 58.28 -11.35
C PRO A 307 0.35 58.61 -11.44
N ALA A 308 0.65 59.73 -12.16
CA ALA A 308 1.95 60.27 -12.42
C ALA A 308 2.69 60.65 -11.14
N ALA A 309 4.01 60.45 -11.16
CA ALA A 309 4.94 60.90 -10.16
C ALA A 309 5.02 62.41 -10.13
N ALA A 310 4.77 63.03 -8.98
CA ALA A 310 5.14 64.41 -8.70
C ALA A 310 6.55 64.43 -8.14
N ALA A 311 7.42 65.17 -8.81
CA ALA A 311 8.73 65.58 -8.33
C ALA A 311 8.61 66.61 -7.20
N ALA A 312 9.33 66.39 -6.09
CA ALA A 312 9.62 67.41 -5.10
C ALA A 312 11.04 67.17 -4.58
N GLU A 313 11.91 68.05 -4.99
CA GLU A 313 12.89 68.90 -4.36
C GLU A 313 13.51 68.39 -3.05
N ALA A 314 14.82 68.32 -3.12
CA ALA A 314 15.72 68.27 -1.97
C ALA A 314 15.84 69.64 -1.29
N PRO A 315 16.08 69.74 -0.01
CA PRO A 315 16.85 70.83 0.56
C PRO A 315 18.15 70.36 1.20
N ALA A 316 19.10 71.16 0.88
CA ALA A 316 20.41 71.52 1.34
C ALA A 316 20.87 71.13 2.74
N GLU A 317 22.15 70.86 2.80
CA GLU A 317 23.04 70.76 3.95
C GLU A 317 22.93 71.94 4.90
N ALA A 318 23.05 71.65 6.20
CA ALA A 318 23.63 72.59 7.15
C ALA A 318 24.55 71.81 8.08
N ASP A 319 25.83 72.11 7.96
CA ASP A 319 26.88 71.98 8.97
C ASP A 319 26.40 72.57 10.30
N ASP A 320 26.69 71.98 11.45
CA ASP A 320 27.61 72.59 12.41
C ASP A 320 27.78 71.73 13.68
N ASN A 321 29.05 71.53 14.04
CA ASN A 321 29.69 71.35 15.36
C ASN A 321 29.72 69.95 15.96
#